data_0097001a8f8a16ca1f36912f592f4827
#
_entry.id   0097001a8f8a16ca1f36912f592f4827
#
_cell.length_a   1.000
_cell.length_b   1.000
_cell.length_c   1.000
_cell.angle_alpha   90.00
_cell.angle_beta   90.00
_cell.angle_gamma   90.00
#
_symmetry.space_group_name_H-M   'P 1'
#
loop_
_entity.id
_entity.type
_entity.pdbx_description
1 polymer ?
#
loop_
_entity_poly.entity_id
_entity_poly.type
_entity_poly.pdbx_seq_one_letter_code
_entity_poly.pdbx_strand_id
1 'polypeptide(L)'
;MSNNISFNGYDARPLKGIFTRDGGFGKSFYGLAAQTAEILNKEGVDVFVQTPKKIIKNDFSDIKPNFSNFWPWVQDRLAFFPNKTIESKGFTREDTNLKDIKEMFSLPIKEIGNHIEGGNYFFIKDGGKDIVLLGKEELSIKKPKSIQDFFGKHKVMTLSQPDFHLDLSIRPLNNKRILVNDPKMLMNGLDNGIKRAKEVYAKEKDSQLEAVIRKLNYLKDEILESNQEYDTLNKYKTLQQELKYNKFNVIKVPGLIIKPGNGVVAGQPLFMADTKYKMNFMNAIVHERADKSLVYVAGKSVLDEQLGLTPEIAEKIDFSFERIFKKSLNGIIAPDDIHFVGDKTISNILKNNDGNVHCLFAEIPKY
;
A
#
# COMPACT_ATOMS: atom_id res chain seq x y z
N MET A 1 -36.55 18.82 -7.28
CA MET A 1 -35.49 19.03 -8.28
C MET A 1 -34.27 18.27 -7.78
N SER A 2 -34.02 17.08 -8.32
CA SER A 2 -32.86 16.28 -7.95
C SER A 2 -31.64 16.86 -8.66
N ASN A 3 -30.75 17.47 -7.92
CA ASN A 3 -29.45 17.83 -8.44
C ASN A 3 -28.69 16.55 -8.80
N ASN A 4 -28.74 16.18 -10.08
CA ASN A 4 -27.82 15.21 -10.66
C ASN A 4 -26.41 15.80 -10.61
N ILE A 5 -25.70 15.55 -9.52
CA ILE A 5 -24.25 15.77 -9.46
C ILE A 5 -23.64 14.71 -10.38
N SER A 6 -23.33 15.10 -11.58
CA SER A 6 -22.56 14.32 -12.54
C SER A 6 -21.13 14.16 -11.98
N PHE A 7 -20.83 13.02 -11.36
CA PHE A 7 -19.47 12.66 -10.96
C PHE A 7 -18.66 12.28 -12.21
N ASN A 8 -18.04 13.27 -12.83
CA ASN A 8 -17.10 13.07 -13.93
C ASN A 8 -15.67 12.92 -13.36
N GLY A 9 -15.34 11.79 -12.74
CA GLY A 9 -14.01 11.61 -12.17
C GLY A 9 -13.63 10.15 -11.91
N TYR A 10 -12.32 9.87 -11.91
CA TYR A 10 -11.75 8.64 -11.40
C TYR A 10 -11.67 8.75 -9.89
N ASP A 11 -12.44 7.99 -9.15
CA ASP A 11 -12.49 8.08 -7.68
C ASP A 11 -12.13 6.75 -7.06
N ALA A 12 -11.33 6.79 -5.98
CA ALA A 12 -11.25 5.70 -5.05
C ALA A 12 -12.67 5.42 -4.51
N ARG A 13 -12.99 4.16 -4.29
CA ARG A 13 -14.32 3.80 -3.81
C ARG A 13 -14.43 4.07 -2.32
N PRO A 14 -15.55 4.64 -1.83
CA PRO A 14 -15.85 4.65 -0.42
C PRO A 14 -15.89 3.21 0.11
N LEU A 15 -15.25 2.97 1.25
CA LEU A 15 -15.21 1.65 1.87
C LEU A 15 -16.38 1.46 2.83
N LYS A 16 -16.97 0.27 2.81
CA LYS A 16 -17.86 -0.25 3.85
C LYS A 16 -17.03 -0.90 4.97
N GLY A 17 -15.94 -1.53 4.61
CA GLY A 17 -15.06 -2.23 5.53
C GLY A 17 -13.78 -2.72 4.86
N ILE A 18 -12.94 -3.33 5.67
CA ILE A 18 -11.74 -4.05 5.21
C ILE A 18 -11.70 -5.42 5.88
N PHE A 19 -11.17 -6.40 5.18
CA PHE A 19 -11.09 -7.79 5.64
C PHE A 19 -9.66 -8.29 5.59
N THR A 20 -9.20 -8.95 6.65
CA THR A 20 -7.90 -9.60 6.71
C THR A 20 -7.98 -10.98 7.37
N ARG A 21 -6.87 -11.71 7.35
CA ARG A 21 -6.72 -13.04 7.95
C ARG A 21 -5.53 -13.07 8.90
N ASP A 22 -5.66 -13.82 9.98
CA ASP A 22 -4.53 -14.13 10.84
C ASP A 22 -3.54 -15.07 10.11
N GLY A 23 -2.49 -14.47 9.58
CA GLY A 23 -1.41 -15.19 8.87
C GLY A 23 -0.29 -15.69 9.78
N GLY A 24 -0.52 -15.79 11.10
CA GLY A 24 0.50 -16.27 12.03
C GLY A 24 1.56 -15.22 12.43
N PHE A 25 1.35 -13.94 12.12
CA PHE A 25 2.29 -12.86 12.47
C PHE A 25 2.30 -12.46 13.96
N GLY A 26 1.51 -13.14 14.79
CA GLY A 26 1.53 -12.94 16.24
C GLY A 26 0.84 -11.67 16.72
N LYS A 27 1.21 -11.22 17.92
CA LYS A 27 0.55 -10.08 18.60
C LYS A 27 0.65 -8.77 17.83
N SER A 28 1.75 -8.52 17.14
CA SER A 28 1.97 -7.28 16.40
C SER A 28 1.01 -7.12 15.23
N PHE A 29 0.55 -8.22 14.61
CA PHE A 29 -0.50 -8.19 13.59
C PHE A 29 -1.84 -7.71 14.17
N TYR A 30 -2.25 -8.25 15.33
CA TYR A 30 -3.47 -7.80 15.98
C TYR A 30 -3.37 -6.36 16.49
N GLY A 31 -2.19 -5.93 16.92
CA GLY A 31 -1.91 -4.54 17.25
C GLY A 31 -2.10 -3.61 16.04
N LEU A 32 -1.61 -4.02 14.86
CA LEU A 32 -1.83 -3.27 13.60
C LEU A 32 -3.32 -3.25 13.24
N ALA A 33 -4.02 -4.39 13.32
CA ALA A 33 -5.44 -4.46 13.03
C ALA A 33 -6.27 -3.59 13.99
N ALA A 34 -5.93 -3.58 15.29
CA ALA A 34 -6.58 -2.75 16.30
C ALA A 34 -6.36 -1.24 16.03
N GLN A 35 -5.14 -0.82 15.74
CA GLN A 35 -4.84 0.57 15.38
C GLN A 35 -5.59 0.99 14.11
N THR A 36 -5.65 0.10 13.10
CA THR A 36 -6.40 0.35 11.87
C THR A 36 -7.89 0.48 12.15
N ALA A 37 -8.45 -0.38 13.03
CA ALA A 37 -9.84 -0.31 13.44
C ALA A 37 -10.16 0.96 14.22
N GLU A 38 -9.30 1.38 15.15
CA GLU A 38 -9.47 2.63 15.91
C GLU A 38 -9.61 3.86 14.98
N ILE A 39 -8.86 3.87 13.89
CA ILE A 39 -8.91 4.95 12.90
C ILE A 39 -10.19 4.83 12.06
N LEU A 40 -10.37 3.68 11.41
CA LEU A 40 -11.41 3.49 10.40
C LEU A 40 -12.83 3.40 10.97
N ASN A 41 -13.00 2.91 12.20
CA ASN A 41 -14.32 2.84 12.84
C ASN A 41 -14.91 4.22 13.10
N LYS A 42 -14.08 5.24 13.36
CA LYS A 42 -14.52 6.64 13.48
C LYS A 42 -15.15 7.16 12.19
N GLU A 43 -14.78 6.54 11.08
CA GLU A 43 -15.28 6.86 9.73
C GLU A 43 -16.43 5.92 9.29
N GLY A 44 -16.89 5.05 10.18
CA GLY A 44 -17.95 4.06 9.86
C GLY A 44 -17.48 2.93 8.95
N VAL A 45 -16.17 2.68 8.87
CA VAL A 45 -15.57 1.57 8.11
C VAL A 45 -15.21 0.45 9.07
N ASP A 46 -15.82 -0.71 8.87
CA ASP A 46 -15.58 -1.88 9.73
C ASP A 46 -14.27 -2.60 9.37
N VAL A 47 -13.60 -3.14 10.39
CA VAL A 47 -12.42 -4.00 10.22
C VAL A 47 -12.74 -5.42 10.64
N PHE A 48 -12.52 -6.39 9.75
CA PHE A 48 -12.79 -7.80 9.97
C PHE A 48 -11.50 -8.60 9.94
N VAL A 49 -11.30 -9.45 10.94
CA VAL A 49 -10.17 -10.40 11.00
C VAL A 49 -10.70 -11.83 11.07
N GLN A 50 -10.35 -12.65 10.09
CA GLN A 50 -10.62 -14.07 10.12
C GLN A 50 -9.55 -14.79 10.92
N THR A 51 -9.98 -15.48 11.98
CA THR A 51 -9.18 -16.44 12.73
C THR A 51 -9.57 -17.87 12.32
N PRO A 52 -8.81 -18.90 12.73
CA PRO A 52 -9.21 -20.29 12.50
C PRO A 52 -10.57 -20.69 13.09
N LYS A 53 -11.06 -19.92 14.06
CA LYS A 53 -12.31 -20.24 14.78
C LYS A 53 -13.51 -19.42 14.33
N LYS A 54 -13.30 -18.14 13.98
CA LYS A 54 -14.38 -17.20 13.65
C LYS A 54 -13.86 -15.94 12.97
N ILE A 55 -14.74 -15.17 12.36
CA ILE A 55 -14.47 -13.79 11.94
C ILE A 55 -14.81 -12.86 13.11
N ILE A 56 -13.88 -11.96 13.42
CA ILE A 56 -14.00 -10.97 14.48
C ILE A 56 -14.11 -9.60 13.84
N LYS A 57 -15.00 -8.77 14.38
CA LYS A 57 -15.26 -7.42 13.89
C LYS A 57 -14.83 -6.39 14.93
N ASN A 58 -13.97 -5.46 14.53
CA ASN A 58 -13.60 -4.22 15.22
C ASN A 58 -12.92 -4.34 16.60
N ASP A 59 -13.16 -5.40 17.36
CA ASP A 59 -12.56 -5.60 18.68
C ASP A 59 -11.60 -6.80 18.66
N PHE A 60 -10.32 -6.50 18.83
CA PHE A 60 -9.23 -7.48 18.76
C PHE A 60 -8.48 -7.61 20.10
N SER A 61 -8.98 -7.02 21.19
CA SER A 61 -8.31 -6.97 22.50
C SER A 61 -8.11 -8.34 23.13
N ASP A 62 -9.07 -9.24 22.96
CA ASP A 62 -9.09 -10.57 23.59
C ASP A 62 -8.52 -11.69 22.71
N ILE A 63 -7.94 -11.35 21.55
CA ILE A 63 -7.44 -12.36 20.64
C ILE A 63 -6.10 -12.88 21.13
N LYS A 64 -6.06 -14.16 21.47
CA LYS A 64 -4.80 -14.86 21.64
C LYS A 64 -4.23 -15.18 20.25
N PRO A 65 -3.00 -14.71 19.94
CA PRO A 65 -2.34 -15.07 18.69
C PRO A 65 -2.34 -16.58 18.53
N ASN A 66 -2.82 -17.04 17.40
CA ASN A 66 -2.80 -18.45 17.05
C ASN A 66 -1.89 -18.63 15.84
N PHE A 67 -1.14 -19.73 15.79
CA PHE A 67 -0.41 -20.09 14.58
C PHE A 67 -1.45 -20.61 13.58
N SER A 68 -1.85 -19.75 12.67
CA SER A 68 -2.74 -20.13 11.57
C SER A 68 -1.90 -20.35 10.31
N ASN A 69 -2.31 -21.32 9.50
CA ASN A 69 -1.73 -21.56 8.19
C ASN A 69 -2.37 -20.69 7.09
N PHE A 70 -3.12 -19.64 7.46
CA PHE A 70 -3.71 -18.75 6.49
C PHE A 70 -2.64 -17.97 5.74
N TRP A 71 -2.86 -17.82 4.45
CA TRP A 71 -2.04 -16.92 3.62
C TRP A 71 -2.28 -15.47 4.06
N PRO A 72 -1.24 -14.75 4.51
CA PRO A 72 -1.42 -13.43 5.13
C PRO A 72 -1.83 -12.34 4.13
N TRP A 73 -1.40 -12.47 2.87
CA TRP A 73 -1.70 -11.53 1.80
C TRP A 73 -3.10 -11.82 1.26
N VAL A 74 -4.11 -11.31 1.95
CA VAL A 74 -5.50 -11.69 1.67
C VAL A 74 -5.94 -11.28 0.26
N GLN A 75 -5.43 -10.19 -0.26
CA GLN A 75 -5.75 -9.72 -1.61
C GLN A 75 -5.27 -10.67 -2.72
N ASP A 76 -4.24 -11.47 -2.47
CA ASP A 76 -3.79 -12.48 -3.43
C ASP A 76 -4.73 -13.68 -3.52
N ARG A 77 -5.71 -13.75 -2.64
CA ARG A 77 -6.63 -14.89 -2.51
C ARG A 77 -8.09 -14.50 -2.58
N LEU A 78 -8.43 -13.27 -2.22
CA LEU A 78 -9.80 -12.83 -2.04
C LEU A 78 -9.97 -11.39 -2.48
N ALA A 79 -10.99 -11.11 -3.30
CA ALA A 79 -11.33 -9.77 -3.73
C ALA A 79 -12.84 -9.53 -3.64
N PHE A 80 -13.22 -8.37 -3.11
CA PHE A 80 -14.61 -7.90 -3.08
C PHE A 80 -14.89 -7.04 -4.31
N PHE A 81 -15.68 -7.57 -5.23
CA PHE A 81 -15.94 -6.91 -6.52
C PHE A 81 -17.09 -5.91 -6.45
N PRO A 82 -17.07 -4.88 -7.32
CA PRO A 82 -18.14 -3.88 -7.41
C PRO A 82 -19.53 -4.45 -7.70
N ASN A 83 -19.59 -5.59 -8.38
CA ASN A 83 -20.85 -6.28 -8.73
C ASN A 83 -21.46 -7.08 -7.57
N LYS A 84 -20.98 -6.86 -6.34
CA LYS A 84 -21.42 -7.58 -5.13
C LYS A 84 -21.09 -9.06 -5.13
N THR A 85 -19.99 -9.47 -5.76
CA THR A 85 -19.45 -10.83 -5.66
C THR A 85 -18.13 -10.81 -4.90
N ILE A 86 -17.80 -11.95 -4.30
CA ILE A 86 -16.47 -12.22 -3.75
C ILE A 86 -15.80 -13.19 -4.72
N GLU A 87 -14.70 -12.75 -5.31
CA GLU A 87 -13.88 -13.60 -6.16
C GLU A 87 -12.78 -14.24 -5.32
N SER A 88 -12.60 -15.53 -5.45
CA SER A 88 -11.65 -16.30 -4.65
C SER A 88 -10.77 -17.15 -5.55
N LYS A 89 -9.46 -17.12 -5.31
CA LYS A 89 -8.52 -18.10 -5.85
C LYS A 89 -8.77 -19.42 -5.12
N GLY A 90 -9.07 -20.48 -5.86
CA GLY A 90 -9.37 -21.81 -5.30
C GLY A 90 -8.44 -22.15 -4.12
N PHE A 91 -9.04 -22.39 -2.96
CA PHE A 91 -8.30 -22.61 -1.72
C PHE A 91 -7.75 -24.04 -1.68
N THR A 92 -6.54 -24.18 -1.17
CA THR A 92 -6.08 -25.47 -0.67
C THR A 92 -6.90 -25.88 0.57
N ARG A 93 -6.86 -27.16 0.98
CA ARG A 93 -7.60 -27.66 2.14
C ARG A 93 -7.40 -26.87 3.45
N GLU A 94 -6.34 -26.09 3.54
CA GLU A 94 -5.96 -25.29 4.70
C GLU A 94 -6.72 -23.94 4.78
N ASP A 95 -7.26 -23.47 3.65
CA ASP A 95 -7.98 -22.19 3.54
C ASP A 95 -9.50 -22.31 3.64
N THR A 96 -10.06 -23.35 4.23
CA THR A 96 -11.42 -23.87 4.04
C THR A 96 -12.56 -23.07 4.67
N ASN A 97 -12.34 -21.87 5.23
CA ASN A 97 -13.43 -21.15 5.91
C ASN A 97 -14.14 -20.09 5.05
N LEU A 98 -14.37 -20.39 3.75
CA LEU A 98 -15.23 -19.58 2.86
C LEU A 98 -16.67 -19.50 3.35
N LYS A 99 -17.12 -20.50 4.11
CA LYS A 99 -18.47 -20.53 4.67
C LYS A 99 -18.72 -19.35 5.58
N ASP A 100 -17.81 -19.08 6.51
CA ASP A 100 -17.92 -17.95 7.44
C ASP A 100 -17.92 -16.61 6.71
N ILE A 101 -17.09 -16.47 5.65
CA ILE A 101 -17.05 -15.28 4.80
C ILE A 101 -18.40 -15.08 4.08
N LYS A 102 -18.95 -16.15 3.48
CA LYS A 102 -20.23 -16.11 2.81
C LYS A 102 -21.37 -15.74 3.76
N GLU A 103 -21.40 -16.32 4.96
CA GLU A 103 -22.39 -16.02 5.99
C GLU A 103 -22.25 -14.58 6.50
N MET A 104 -21.03 -14.12 6.79
CA MET A 104 -20.77 -12.78 7.31
C MET A 104 -21.17 -11.67 6.33
N PHE A 105 -20.82 -11.82 5.06
CA PHE A 105 -21.04 -10.76 4.07
C PHE A 105 -22.31 -10.94 3.25
N SER A 106 -22.96 -12.10 3.32
CA SER A 106 -24.16 -12.44 2.51
C SER A 106 -23.96 -12.21 1.01
N LEU A 107 -22.75 -12.43 0.51
CA LEU A 107 -22.37 -12.24 -0.88
C LEU A 107 -22.05 -13.58 -1.54
N PRO A 108 -22.39 -13.77 -2.83
CA PRO A 108 -21.98 -14.95 -3.57
C PRO A 108 -20.47 -14.99 -3.73
N ILE A 109 -19.88 -16.17 -3.50
CA ILE A 109 -18.47 -16.43 -3.71
C ILE A 109 -18.32 -17.19 -5.03
N LYS A 110 -17.44 -16.69 -5.89
CA LYS A 110 -17.06 -17.31 -7.15
C LYS A 110 -15.59 -17.72 -7.09
N GLU A 111 -15.34 -19.01 -7.20
CA GLU A 111 -13.98 -19.53 -7.32
C GLU A 111 -13.46 -19.36 -8.74
N ILE A 112 -12.26 -18.80 -8.88
CA ILE A 112 -11.64 -18.52 -10.17
C ILE A 112 -10.26 -19.15 -10.21
N GLY A 113 -10.04 -20.02 -11.21
CA GLY A 113 -8.71 -20.65 -11.42
C GLY A 113 -7.62 -19.69 -11.86
N ASN A 114 -8.00 -18.56 -12.49
CA ASN A 114 -7.08 -17.55 -13.02
C ASN A 114 -7.16 -16.25 -12.23
N HIS A 115 -7.08 -16.34 -10.92
CA HIS A 115 -7.10 -15.17 -10.04
C HIS A 115 -5.91 -14.24 -10.34
N ILE A 116 -6.16 -12.91 -10.31
CA ILE A 116 -5.15 -11.86 -10.41
C ILE A 116 -4.86 -11.38 -8.99
N GLU A 117 -3.58 -11.26 -8.64
CA GLU A 117 -3.17 -10.80 -7.32
C GLU A 117 -3.65 -9.38 -7.06
N GLY A 118 -4.25 -9.14 -5.88
CA GLY A 118 -4.93 -7.89 -5.57
C GLY A 118 -4.01 -6.66 -5.55
N GLY A 119 -2.71 -6.86 -5.31
CA GLY A 119 -1.71 -5.78 -5.40
C GLY A 119 -1.48 -5.27 -6.83
N ASN A 120 -1.93 -6.01 -7.85
CA ASN A 120 -1.70 -5.66 -9.25
C ASN A 120 -2.84 -4.91 -9.92
N TYR A 121 -3.95 -4.64 -9.23
CA TYR A 121 -5.05 -3.89 -9.82
C TYR A 121 -5.78 -3.00 -8.81
N PHE A 122 -6.49 -2.02 -9.35
CA PHE A 122 -7.44 -1.18 -8.61
C PHE A 122 -8.75 -1.04 -9.38
N PHE A 123 -9.87 -1.14 -8.68
CA PHE A 123 -11.15 -0.67 -9.20
C PHE A 123 -11.29 0.82 -8.91
N ILE A 124 -11.52 1.60 -9.95
CA ILE A 124 -11.77 3.04 -9.85
C ILE A 124 -13.03 3.39 -10.64
N LYS A 125 -13.58 4.59 -10.42
CA LYS A 125 -14.74 5.08 -11.19
C LYS A 125 -14.33 6.13 -12.21
N ASP A 126 -14.88 6.01 -13.43
CA ASP A 126 -14.78 7.03 -14.49
C ASP A 126 -16.20 7.35 -14.99
N GLY A 127 -16.70 8.54 -14.68
CA GLY A 127 -18.04 8.95 -15.09
C GLY A 127 -19.14 8.01 -14.61
N GLY A 128 -19.00 7.44 -13.41
CA GLY A 128 -19.95 6.48 -12.83
C GLY A 128 -19.76 5.02 -13.26
N LYS A 129 -18.87 4.74 -14.23
CA LYS A 129 -18.52 3.38 -14.64
C LYS A 129 -17.29 2.90 -13.89
N ASP A 130 -17.31 1.62 -13.52
CA ASP A 130 -16.13 0.98 -12.94
C ASP A 130 -15.14 0.63 -14.05
N ILE A 131 -13.90 1.02 -13.85
CA ILE A 131 -12.76 0.62 -14.66
C ILE A 131 -11.69 -0.01 -13.77
N VAL A 132 -10.81 -0.78 -14.37
CA VAL A 132 -9.71 -1.46 -13.71
C VAL A 132 -8.39 -0.84 -14.17
N LEU A 133 -7.57 -0.38 -13.23
CA LEU A 133 -6.15 -0.16 -13.47
C LEU A 133 -5.42 -1.47 -13.23
N LEU A 134 -4.63 -1.94 -14.18
CA LEU A 134 -3.93 -3.22 -14.13
C LEU A 134 -2.44 -3.03 -14.42
N GLY A 135 -1.57 -3.62 -13.61
CA GLY A 135 -0.15 -3.67 -13.89
C GLY A 135 0.18 -4.51 -15.12
N LYS A 136 1.10 -4.05 -15.97
CA LYS A 136 1.47 -4.73 -17.22
C LYS A 136 2.12 -6.09 -17.01
N GLU A 137 2.74 -6.36 -15.86
CA GLU A 137 3.35 -7.65 -15.56
C GLU A 137 2.33 -8.80 -15.63
N GLU A 138 1.07 -8.56 -15.27
CA GLU A 138 0.01 -9.56 -15.41
C GLU A 138 -0.22 -10.00 -16.86
N LEU A 139 0.02 -9.11 -17.84
CA LEU A 139 -0.09 -9.44 -19.27
C LEU A 139 1.03 -10.38 -19.74
N SER A 140 2.18 -10.37 -19.09
CA SER A 140 3.29 -11.28 -19.41
C SER A 140 3.04 -12.69 -18.88
N ILE A 141 2.27 -12.81 -17.80
CA ILE A 141 2.02 -14.07 -17.09
C ILE A 141 0.70 -14.71 -17.55
N LYS A 142 -0.33 -13.90 -17.80
CA LYS A 142 -1.69 -14.37 -18.08
C LYS A 142 -2.15 -14.04 -19.49
N LYS A 143 -2.92 -14.97 -20.09
CA LYS A 143 -3.55 -14.72 -21.39
C LYS A 143 -4.62 -13.61 -21.27
N PRO A 144 -4.80 -12.77 -22.28
CA PRO A 144 -5.82 -11.71 -22.29
C PRO A 144 -7.24 -12.20 -21.97
N LYS A 145 -7.59 -13.42 -22.42
CA LYS A 145 -8.87 -14.05 -22.08
C LYS A 145 -9.04 -14.28 -20.58
N SER A 146 -7.99 -14.75 -19.88
CA SER A 146 -8.04 -14.96 -18.43
C SER A 146 -8.26 -13.66 -17.67
N ILE A 147 -7.68 -12.56 -18.14
CA ILE A 147 -7.89 -11.21 -17.59
C ILE A 147 -9.32 -10.76 -17.81
N GLN A 148 -9.87 -10.95 -19.00
CA GLN A 148 -11.24 -10.63 -19.30
C GLN A 148 -12.23 -11.49 -18.52
N ASP A 149 -11.94 -12.78 -18.35
CA ASP A 149 -12.79 -13.72 -17.56
C ASP A 149 -12.82 -13.30 -16.08
N PHE A 150 -11.67 -12.77 -15.56
CA PHE A 150 -11.57 -12.28 -14.19
C PHE A 150 -12.34 -10.98 -13.98
N PHE A 151 -12.10 -9.97 -14.81
CA PHE A 151 -12.73 -8.65 -14.65
C PHE A 151 -14.09 -8.51 -15.33
N GLY A 152 -14.53 -9.51 -16.08
CA GLY A 152 -15.83 -9.51 -16.77
C GLY A 152 -15.93 -8.37 -17.80
N LYS A 153 -16.99 -7.57 -17.70
CA LYS A 153 -17.27 -6.46 -18.62
C LYS A 153 -16.55 -5.14 -18.28
N HIS A 154 -15.72 -5.12 -17.23
CA HIS A 154 -15.02 -3.91 -16.84
C HIS A 154 -13.99 -3.53 -17.90
N LYS A 155 -13.88 -2.23 -18.18
CA LYS A 155 -12.79 -1.70 -19.01
C LYS A 155 -11.49 -1.83 -18.23
N VAL A 156 -10.49 -2.48 -18.80
CA VAL A 156 -9.16 -2.62 -18.22
C VAL A 156 -8.22 -1.60 -18.86
N MET A 157 -7.54 -0.83 -18.04
CA MET A 157 -6.48 0.11 -18.41
C MET A 157 -5.17 -0.42 -17.85
N THR A 158 -4.23 -0.75 -18.71
CA THR A 158 -2.93 -1.29 -18.32
C THR A 158 -1.91 -0.19 -18.12
N LEU A 159 -1.09 -0.31 -17.08
CA LEU A 159 -0.07 0.66 -16.68
C LEU A 159 1.29 -0.01 -16.53
N SER A 160 2.35 0.71 -16.86
CA SER A 160 3.72 0.29 -16.54
C SER A 160 3.87 0.07 -15.06
N GLN A 161 4.62 -0.96 -14.69
CA GLN A 161 4.75 -1.44 -13.33
C GLN A 161 6.23 -1.42 -12.94
N PRO A 162 6.69 -0.37 -12.21
CA PRO A 162 8.08 -0.26 -11.76
C PRO A 162 8.50 -1.36 -10.77
N ASP A 163 7.56 -1.79 -9.93
CA ASP A 163 7.73 -2.82 -8.90
C ASP A 163 6.89 -4.06 -9.23
N PHE A 164 7.04 -5.16 -8.48
CA PHE A 164 6.33 -6.42 -8.76
C PHE A 164 4.80 -6.33 -8.56
N HIS A 165 4.31 -5.38 -7.72
CA HIS A 165 2.90 -5.06 -7.57
C HIS A 165 2.62 -3.59 -7.88
N LEU A 166 1.48 -3.31 -8.52
CA LEU A 166 1.09 -1.96 -8.91
C LEU A 166 0.82 -1.07 -7.69
N ASP A 167 0.27 -1.62 -6.61
CA ASP A 167 -0.05 -0.94 -5.36
C ASP A 167 1.19 -0.50 -4.56
N LEU A 168 2.37 -0.96 -4.96
CA LEU A 168 3.65 -0.45 -4.46
C LEU A 168 4.08 0.83 -5.19
N SER A 169 3.55 1.09 -6.36
CA SER A 169 3.97 2.20 -7.22
C SER A 169 2.98 3.34 -7.25
N ILE A 170 1.68 3.04 -7.13
CA ILE A 170 0.60 4.03 -7.19
C ILE A 170 -0.44 3.82 -6.10
N ARG A 171 -1.20 4.89 -5.79
CA ARG A 171 -2.43 4.82 -5.01
C ARG A 171 -3.48 5.76 -5.57
N PRO A 172 -4.61 5.24 -6.11
CA PRO A 172 -5.74 6.08 -6.52
C PRO A 172 -6.35 6.81 -5.33
N LEU A 173 -6.68 8.07 -5.56
CA LEU A 173 -7.45 8.93 -4.67
C LEU A 173 -8.79 9.27 -5.35
N ASN A 174 -9.45 10.33 -4.88
CA ASN A 174 -10.64 10.88 -5.53
C ASN A 174 -10.29 11.97 -6.56
N ASN A 175 -11.29 12.46 -7.31
CA ASN A 175 -11.15 13.57 -8.27
C ASN A 175 -10.03 13.35 -9.32
N LYS A 176 -9.91 12.15 -9.88
CA LYS A 176 -8.85 11.75 -10.83
C LYS A 176 -7.44 11.84 -10.28
N ARG A 177 -7.27 12.07 -8.98
CA ARG A 177 -5.96 12.15 -8.36
C ARG A 177 -5.39 10.75 -8.16
N ILE A 178 -4.11 10.61 -8.45
CA ILE A 178 -3.38 9.37 -8.21
C ILE A 178 -2.00 9.69 -7.65
N LEU A 179 -1.68 9.09 -6.52
CA LEU A 179 -0.33 9.18 -5.96
C LEU A 179 0.60 8.27 -6.76
N VAL A 180 1.82 8.73 -6.98
CA VAL A 180 2.87 7.96 -7.61
C VAL A 180 4.18 8.17 -6.86
N ASN A 181 4.88 7.09 -6.56
CA ASN A 181 6.23 7.18 -6.02
C ASN A 181 7.15 7.97 -6.97
N ASP A 182 7.93 8.85 -6.40
CA ASP A 182 8.95 9.63 -7.11
C ASP A 182 10.29 9.53 -6.37
N PRO A 183 11.19 8.64 -6.84
CA PRO A 183 12.51 8.49 -6.25
C PRO A 183 13.34 9.77 -6.26
N LYS A 184 13.13 10.65 -7.26
CA LYS A 184 13.80 11.96 -7.31
C LYS A 184 13.33 12.87 -6.18
N MET A 185 12.03 12.85 -5.87
CA MET A 185 11.49 13.61 -4.74
C MET A 185 12.04 13.09 -3.40
N LEU A 186 12.20 11.77 -3.27
CA LEU A 186 12.86 11.17 -2.11
C LEU A 186 14.31 11.64 -1.98
N MET A 187 15.10 11.62 -3.08
CA MET A 187 16.48 12.09 -3.07
C MET A 187 16.61 13.55 -2.62
N ASN A 188 15.74 14.42 -3.13
CA ASN A 188 15.71 15.82 -2.71
C ASN A 188 15.37 15.96 -1.21
N GLY A 189 14.46 15.12 -0.69
CA GLY A 189 14.13 15.06 0.73
C GLY A 189 15.34 14.67 1.58
N LEU A 190 16.06 13.63 1.16
CA LEU A 190 17.30 13.17 1.82
C LEU A 190 18.39 14.27 1.83
N ASP A 191 18.62 14.93 0.70
CA ASP A 191 19.61 16.02 0.62
C ASP A 191 19.29 17.16 1.59
N ASN A 192 18.02 17.55 1.67
CA ASN A 192 17.56 18.57 2.61
C ASN A 192 17.73 18.10 4.06
N GLY A 193 17.36 16.85 4.37
CA GLY A 193 17.54 16.26 5.70
C GLY A 193 19.01 16.22 6.13
N ILE A 194 19.89 15.74 5.24
CA ILE A 194 21.35 15.71 5.48
C ILE A 194 21.90 17.12 5.72
N LYS A 195 21.51 18.10 4.90
CA LYS A 195 21.94 19.49 5.06
C LYS A 195 21.56 20.03 6.44
N ARG A 196 20.29 19.90 6.84
CA ARG A 196 19.78 20.35 8.14
C ARG A 196 20.48 19.64 9.29
N ALA A 197 20.67 18.32 9.18
CA ALA A 197 21.39 17.55 10.18
C ALA A 197 22.82 18.06 10.39
N LYS A 198 23.54 18.39 9.31
CA LYS A 198 24.89 18.99 9.37
C LYS A 198 24.86 20.36 10.03
N GLU A 199 23.87 21.20 9.73
CA GLU A 199 23.71 22.55 10.33
C GLU A 199 23.49 22.46 11.84
N VAL A 200 22.65 21.53 12.30
CA VAL A 200 22.40 21.29 13.74
C VAL A 200 23.65 20.70 14.41
N TYR A 201 24.27 19.69 13.79
CA TYR A 201 25.50 19.07 14.30
C TYR A 201 26.66 20.07 14.47
N ALA A 202 26.78 21.01 13.56
CA ALA A 202 27.82 22.03 13.65
C ALA A 202 27.70 22.86 14.95
N LYS A 203 26.49 23.04 15.47
CA LYS A 203 26.18 23.78 16.68
C LYS A 203 26.25 22.92 17.95
N GLU A 204 25.64 21.75 17.92
CA GLU A 204 25.41 20.92 19.11
C GLU A 204 26.49 19.83 19.33
N LYS A 205 27.20 19.41 18.26
CA LYS A 205 28.17 18.30 18.30
C LYS A 205 27.62 16.99 18.84
N ASP A 206 26.32 16.73 18.62
CA ASP A 206 25.61 15.54 19.05
C ASP A 206 26.09 14.31 18.27
N SER A 207 26.62 13.29 18.96
CA SER A 207 27.13 12.06 18.36
C SER A 207 26.04 11.20 17.69
N GLN A 208 24.81 11.26 18.20
CA GLN A 208 23.68 10.56 17.59
C GLN A 208 23.34 11.17 16.23
N LEU A 209 23.37 12.51 16.15
CA LEU A 209 23.13 13.22 14.91
C LEU A 209 24.23 12.97 13.88
N GLU A 210 25.49 12.83 14.30
CA GLU A 210 26.58 12.40 13.43
C GLU A 210 26.34 11.01 12.84
N ALA A 211 25.87 10.07 13.67
CA ALA A 211 25.53 8.73 13.19
C ALA A 211 24.38 8.75 12.18
N VAL A 212 23.36 9.57 12.42
CA VAL A 212 22.24 9.77 11.47
C VAL A 212 22.76 10.33 10.14
N ILE A 213 23.61 11.35 10.15
CA ILE A 213 24.19 11.93 8.93
C ILE A 213 24.92 10.87 8.11
N ARG A 214 25.74 10.03 8.75
CA ARG A 214 26.45 8.94 8.05
C ARG A 214 25.47 7.94 7.42
N LYS A 215 24.45 7.51 8.14
CA LYS A 215 23.45 6.56 7.64
C LYS A 215 22.61 7.12 6.50
N LEU A 216 22.23 8.41 6.57
CA LEU A 216 21.49 9.07 5.48
C LEU A 216 22.34 9.20 4.21
N ASN A 217 23.64 9.54 4.33
CA ASN A 217 24.54 9.57 3.17
C ASN A 217 24.69 8.17 2.57
N TYR A 218 24.89 7.13 3.41
CA TYR A 218 24.98 5.75 2.94
C TYR A 218 23.71 5.32 2.19
N LEU A 219 22.52 5.62 2.74
CA LEU A 219 21.25 5.32 2.06
C LEU A 219 21.16 6.04 0.71
N LYS A 220 21.61 7.28 0.64
CA LYS A 220 21.64 8.04 -0.62
C LYS A 220 22.49 7.37 -1.69
N ASP A 221 23.69 6.90 -1.32
CA ASP A 221 24.59 6.19 -2.22
C ASP A 221 23.95 4.88 -2.72
N GLU A 222 23.33 4.10 -1.84
CA GLU A 222 22.58 2.88 -2.20
C GLU A 222 21.43 3.15 -3.19
N ILE A 223 20.72 4.28 -3.03
CA ILE A 223 19.66 4.67 -3.98
C ILE A 223 20.24 4.98 -5.36
N LEU A 224 21.38 5.68 -5.40
CA LEU A 224 22.05 6.00 -6.67
C LEU A 224 22.53 4.74 -7.40
N GLU A 225 23.14 3.80 -6.67
CA GLU A 225 23.57 2.51 -7.22
C GLU A 225 22.39 1.68 -7.73
N SER A 226 21.34 1.54 -6.92
CA SER A 226 20.11 0.83 -7.31
C SER A 226 19.44 1.45 -8.54
N ASN A 227 19.46 2.78 -8.66
CA ASN A 227 18.92 3.44 -9.85
C ASN A 227 19.73 3.12 -11.11
N GLN A 228 21.06 3.07 -11.01
CA GLN A 228 21.93 2.69 -12.14
C GLN A 228 21.67 1.26 -12.59
N GLU A 229 21.48 0.34 -11.64
CA GLU A 229 21.28 -1.07 -11.93
C GLU A 229 19.88 -1.37 -12.53
N TYR A 230 18.82 -0.77 -11.98
CA TYR A 230 17.43 -1.14 -12.31
C TYR A 230 16.67 -0.10 -13.13
N ASP A 231 17.30 0.99 -13.50
CA ASP A 231 16.69 2.10 -14.26
C ASP A 231 15.38 2.63 -13.61
N THR A 232 15.36 2.64 -12.30
CA THR A 232 14.17 2.91 -11.48
C THR A 232 13.55 4.27 -11.80
N LEU A 233 14.37 5.30 -11.97
CA LEU A 233 13.91 6.66 -12.30
C LEU A 233 13.11 6.70 -13.61
N ASN A 234 13.59 6.02 -14.66
CA ASN A 234 12.91 6.00 -15.95
C ASN A 234 11.62 5.17 -15.91
N LYS A 235 11.61 4.06 -15.17
CA LYS A 235 10.39 3.27 -14.98
C LYS A 235 9.27 4.09 -14.34
N TYR A 236 9.56 4.82 -13.27
CA TYR A 236 8.59 5.72 -12.64
C TYR A 236 8.20 6.90 -13.53
N LYS A 237 9.15 7.45 -14.30
CA LYS A 237 8.86 8.51 -15.30
C LYS A 237 7.89 8.02 -16.36
N THR A 238 8.08 6.80 -16.88
CA THR A 238 7.18 6.17 -17.87
C THR A 238 5.77 6.02 -17.29
N LEU A 239 5.64 5.45 -16.09
CA LEU A 239 4.36 5.31 -15.40
C LEU A 239 3.65 6.66 -15.23
N GLN A 240 4.38 7.70 -14.79
CA GLN A 240 3.83 9.05 -14.63
C GLN A 240 3.33 9.64 -15.97
N GLN A 241 4.03 9.38 -17.07
CA GLN A 241 3.62 9.82 -18.42
C GLN A 241 2.35 9.10 -18.88
N GLU A 242 2.27 7.77 -18.69
CA GLU A 242 1.09 6.98 -19.01
C GLU A 242 -0.14 7.45 -18.24
N LEU A 243 0.00 7.72 -16.95
CA LEU A 243 -1.08 8.24 -16.11
C LEU A 243 -1.57 9.62 -16.59
N LYS A 244 -0.64 10.54 -16.92
CA LYS A 244 -0.99 11.86 -17.45
C LYS A 244 -1.68 11.75 -18.84
N TYR A 245 -1.19 10.86 -19.72
CA TYR A 245 -1.82 10.59 -20.99
C TYR A 245 -3.27 10.12 -20.84
N ASN A 246 -3.52 9.30 -19.81
CA ASN A 246 -4.86 8.84 -19.43
C ASN A 246 -5.64 9.88 -18.59
N LYS A 247 -5.19 11.14 -18.54
CA LYS A 247 -5.86 12.28 -17.89
C LYS A 247 -6.00 12.19 -16.37
N PHE A 248 -5.13 11.44 -15.71
CA PHE A 248 -5.02 11.49 -14.26
C PHE A 248 -4.27 12.75 -13.79
N ASN A 249 -4.72 13.29 -12.66
CA ASN A 249 -3.97 14.27 -11.91
C ASN A 249 -2.92 13.55 -11.04
N VAL A 250 -1.70 13.49 -11.55
CA VAL A 250 -0.58 12.77 -10.93
C VAL A 250 0.02 13.59 -9.81
N ILE A 251 -0.03 13.07 -8.60
CA ILE A 251 0.58 13.62 -7.40
C ILE A 251 1.81 12.80 -7.08
N LYS A 252 2.97 13.45 -7.14
CA LYS A 252 4.24 12.82 -6.82
C LYS A 252 4.46 12.81 -5.32
N VAL A 253 4.88 11.68 -4.78
CA VAL A 253 5.26 11.53 -3.37
C VAL A 253 6.61 10.86 -3.24
N PRO A 254 7.40 11.17 -2.20
CA PRO A 254 8.67 10.51 -2.01
C PRO A 254 8.46 9.02 -1.75
N GLY A 255 9.11 8.16 -2.52
CA GLY A 255 9.00 6.72 -2.32
C GLY A 255 9.94 5.92 -3.23
N LEU A 256 10.39 4.79 -2.71
CA LEU A 256 11.29 3.86 -3.39
C LEU A 256 11.32 2.52 -2.66
N ILE A 257 11.53 1.45 -3.43
CA ILE A 257 11.90 0.13 -2.92
C ILE A 257 13.29 -0.20 -3.48
N ILE A 258 14.25 -0.51 -2.60
CA ILE A 258 15.59 -0.94 -2.98
C ILE A 258 15.73 -2.43 -2.70
N LYS A 259 15.97 -3.19 -3.76
CA LYS A 259 16.33 -4.59 -3.68
C LYS A 259 17.85 -4.74 -3.47
N PRO A 260 18.33 -5.83 -2.87
CA PRO A 260 19.76 -6.13 -2.82
C PRO A 260 20.32 -6.29 -4.23
N GLY A 261 21.50 -5.72 -4.51
CA GLY A 261 22.12 -5.67 -5.83
C GLY A 261 22.47 -7.00 -6.49
N ASN A 262 22.44 -8.11 -5.81
CA ASN A 262 22.71 -9.45 -6.34
C ASN A 262 21.45 -10.33 -6.41
N GLY A 263 20.26 -9.75 -6.39
CA GLY A 263 18.99 -10.46 -6.31
C GLY A 263 18.51 -11.15 -7.60
N VAL A 264 19.29 -11.14 -8.67
CA VAL A 264 19.03 -11.99 -9.83
C VAL A 264 19.77 -13.30 -9.64
N VAL A 265 19.25 -14.17 -8.82
CA VAL A 265 19.49 -15.59 -8.97
C VAL A 265 18.89 -15.97 -10.32
N ALA A 266 19.74 -16.34 -11.28
CA ALA A 266 19.35 -16.68 -12.65
C ALA A 266 18.06 -17.52 -12.66
N GLY A 267 16.99 -16.98 -13.23
CA GLY A 267 15.70 -17.65 -13.36
C GLY A 267 14.70 -17.46 -12.22
N GLN A 268 15.01 -16.68 -11.16
CA GLN A 268 14.01 -16.31 -10.15
C GLN A 268 13.53 -14.86 -10.32
N PRO A 269 12.20 -14.61 -10.18
CA PRO A 269 11.68 -13.27 -10.25
C PRO A 269 12.27 -12.36 -9.16
N LEU A 270 12.55 -11.09 -9.48
CA LEU A 270 13.06 -10.06 -8.56
C LEU A 270 12.27 -9.90 -7.24
N PHE A 271 11.00 -10.29 -7.25
CA PHE A 271 10.13 -10.24 -6.07
C PHE A 271 10.50 -11.24 -4.96
N MET A 272 11.38 -12.21 -5.23
CA MET A 272 11.82 -13.19 -4.24
C MET A 272 13.06 -12.75 -3.45
N ALA A 273 13.65 -11.60 -3.78
CA ALA A 273 14.78 -11.05 -3.05
C ALA A 273 14.33 -10.20 -1.88
N ASP A 274 14.95 -10.37 -0.70
CA ASP A 274 14.67 -9.54 0.47
C ASP A 274 14.85 -8.05 0.16
N THR A 275 13.88 -7.24 0.57
CA THR A 275 13.98 -5.79 0.41
C THR A 275 14.97 -5.22 1.40
N LYS A 276 16.06 -4.61 0.91
CA LYS A 276 17.09 -3.98 1.73
C LYS A 276 16.57 -2.71 2.41
N TYR A 277 16.01 -1.81 1.61
CA TYR A 277 15.39 -0.58 2.08
C TYR A 277 14.04 -0.36 1.39
N LYS A 278 13.07 0.11 2.15
CA LYS A 278 11.74 0.40 1.64
C LYS A 278 11.23 1.69 2.26
N MET A 279 11.07 2.70 1.42
CA MET A 279 10.24 3.84 1.73
C MET A 279 9.05 3.80 0.79
N ASN A 280 7.96 3.21 1.25
CA ASN A 280 6.77 3.05 0.44
C ASN A 280 5.52 3.16 1.30
N PHE A 281 4.77 4.23 1.10
CA PHE A 281 3.49 4.46 1.74
C PHE A 281 2.31 4.31 0.75
N MET A 282 2.58 3.88 -0.52
CA MET A 282 1.52 3.68 -1.53
C MET A 282 0.62 2.50 -1.19
N ASN A 283 1.18 1.45 -0.64
CA ASN A 283 0.46 0.26 -0.21
C ASN A 283 -0.33 0.55 1.08
N ALA A 284 -1.36 1.37 0.95
CA ALA A 284 -2.13 1.97 2.03
C ALA A 284 -3.63 1.77 1.80
N ILE A 285 -4.42 1.91 2.85
CA ILE A 285 -5.88 1.99 2.78
C ILE A 285 -6.27 3.45 2.64
N VAL A 286 -7.17 3.76 1.71
CA VAL A 286 -7.72 5.10 1.52
C VAL A 286 -9.24 5.05 1.65
N HIS A 287 -9.79 5.86 2.54
CA HIS A 287 -11.23 6.03 2.69
C HIS A 287 -11.64 7.45 2.32
N GLU A 288 -12.70 7.58 1.52
CA GLU A 288 -13.31 8.87 1.18
C GLU A 288 -14.55 9.09 2.04
N ARG A 289 -14.56 10.18 2.80
CA ARG A 289 -15.72 10.64 3.58
C ARG A 289 -16.82 11.22 2.68
N ALA A 290 -17.99 11.45 3.27
CA ALA A 290 -19.12 12.03 2.55
C ALA A 290 -18.83 13.46 2.01
N ASP A 291 -18.01 14.23 2.70
CA ASP A 291 -17.57 15.58 2.31
C ASP A 291 -16.41 15.57 1.30
N LYS A 292 -16.00 14.40 0.82
CA LYS A 292 -14.90 14.18 -0.10
C LYS A 292 -13.50 14.36 0.48
N SER A 293 -13.37 14.61 1.78
CA SER A 293 -12.07 14.49 2.44
C SER A 293 -11.61 13.03 2.52
N LEU A 294 -10.31 12.82 2.70
CA LEU A 294 -9.70 11.50 2.64
C LEU A 294 -9.04 11.14 3.97
N VAL A 295 -9.19 9.90 4.38
CA VAL A 295 -8.39 9.26 5.43
C VAL A 295 -7.42 8.30 4.78
N TYR A 296 -6.15 8.39 5.17
CA TYR A 296 -5.04 7.62 4.62
C TYR A 296 -4.38 6.79 5.72
N VAL A 297 -4.35 5.47 5.56
CA VAL A 297 -3.76 4.57 6.57
C VAL A 297 -2.67 3.73 5.92
N ALA A 298 -1.42 4.00 6.29
CA ALA A 298 -0.23 3.30 5.82
C ALA A 298 0.51 2.61 6.96
N GLY A 299 1.39 1.68 6.64
CA GLY A 299 2.31 1.10 7.63
C GLY A 299 3.41 2.09 8.02
N LYS A 300 3.87 2.02 9.28
CA LYS A 300 5.00 2.81 9.77
C LYS A 300 6.27 2.57 8.96
N SER A 301 7.07 3.62 8.83
CA SER A 301 8.40 3.53 8.22
C SER A 301 9.38 2.84 9.16
N VAL A 302 9.89 1.69 8.72
CA VAL A 302 11.02 1.03 9.42
C VAL A 302 12.31 1.83 9.25
N LEU A 303 12.43 2.59 8.16
CA LEU A 303 13.65 3.35 7.86
C LEU A 303 13.94 4.43 8.88
N ASP A 304 12.93 5.14 9.37
CA ASP A 304 13.12 6.18 10.39
C ASP A 304 13.85 5.61 11.60
N GLU A 305 13.44 4.43 12.07
CA GLU A 305 14.07 3.76 13.18
C GLU A 305 15.44 3.16 12.84
N GLN A 306 15.59 2.49 11.70
CA GLN A 306 16.87 1.90 11.26
C GLN A 306 17.97 2.94 11.12
N LEU A 307 17.61 4.14 10.73
CA LEU A 307 18.53 5.25 10.57
C LEU A 307 18.75 6.05 11.87
N GLY A 308 17.99 5.75 12.92
CA GLY A 308 18.08 6.42 14.21
C GLY A 308 17.38 7.79 14.22
N LEU A 309 16.38 7.97 13.36
CA LEU A 309 15.53 9.16 13.32
C LEU A 309 14.47 9.05 14.43
N THR A 310 14.91 9.28 15.68
CA THR A 310 13.94 9.40 16.79
C THR A 310 13.03 10.61 16.57
N PRO A 311 11.86 10.68 17.22
CA PRO A 311 10.97 11.84 17.13
C PRO A 311 11.71 13.16 17.42
N GLU A 312 12.59 13.18 18.43
CA GLU A 312 13.37 14.35 18.83
C GLU A 312 14.37 14.77 17.74
N ILE A 313 15.11 13.80 17.17
CA ILE A 313 16.03 14.07 16.08
C ILE A 313 15.28 14.52 14.83
N ALA A 314 14.20 13.82 14.48
CA ALA A 314 13.36 14.16 13.33
C ALA A 314 12.78 15.58 13.43
N GLU A 315 12.42 16.03 14.62
CA GLU A 315 11.96 17.39 14.86
C GLU A 315 13.10 18.40 14.72
N LYS A 316 14.25 18.17 15.35
CA LYS A 316 15.43 19.05 15.27
C LYS A 316 15.88 19.31 13.83
N ILE A 317 15.90 18.26 13.00
CA ILE A 317 16.35 18.39 11.61
C ILE A 317 15.19 18.60 10.60
N ASP A 318 13.95 18.66 11.09
CA ASP A 318 12.72 18.76 10.29
C ASP A 318 12.66 17.69 9.19
N PHE A 319 13.12 16.50 9.48
CA PHE A 319 13.18 15.38 8.53
C PHE A 319 12.89 14.04 9.21
N SER A 320 11.93 13.28 8.65
CA SER A 320 11.77 11.84 8.71
C SER A 320 11.04 11.39 7.43
N PHE A 321 11.02 10.10 7.13
CA PHE A 321 10.33 9.61 5.94
C PHE A 321 8.81 9.82 6.03
N GLU A 322 8.22 9.56 7.19
CA GLU A 322 6.81 9.85 7.42
C GLU A 322 6.49 11.36 7.27
N ARG A 323 7.39 12.21 7.78
CA ARG A 323 7.22 13.67 7.73
C ARG A 323 7.29 14.22 6.30
N ILE A 324 8.26 13.80 5.48
CA ILE A 324 8.34 14.24 4.09
C ILE A 324 7.17 13.73 3.26
N PHE A 325 6.66 12.52 3.55
CA PHE A 325 5.46 12.00 2.93
C PHE A 325 4.23 12.85 3.28
N LYS A 326 3.98 13.12 4.57
CA LYS A 326 2.89 14.01 5.01
C LYS A 326 2.99 15.38 4.35
N LYS A 327 4.17 15.98 4.30
CA LYS A 327 4.38 17.28 3.64
C LYS A 327 4.05 17.24 2.15
N SER A 328 4.32 16.13 1.45
CA SER A 328 4.02 15.99 0.03
C SER A 328 2.52 15.93 -0.28
N LEU A 329 1.70 15.61 0.72
CA LEU A 329 0.23 15.56 0.61
C LEU A 329 -0.47 16.82 1.14
N ASN A 330 0.28 17.84 1.52
CA ASN A 330 -0.29 19.10 2.01
C ASN A 330 -1.26 19.72 0.98
N GLY A 331 -2.45 20.13 1.43
CA GLY A 331 -3.52 20.62 0.57
C GLY A 331 -4.30 19.53 -0.18
N ILE A 332 -3.96 18.26 0.00
CA ILE A 332 -4.65 17.10 -0.61
C ILE A 332 -5.33 16.27 0.47
N ILE A 333 -4.61 15.93 1.51
CA ILE A 333 -5.07 15.21 2.70
C ILE A 333 -4.60 16.00 3.92
N ALA A 334 -5.50 16.23 4.87
CA ALA A 334 -5.11 16.91 6.11
C ALA A 334 -4.05 16.07 6.87
N PRO A 335 -3.03 16.68 7.46
CA PRO A 335 -1.97 15.95 8.16
C PRO A 335 -2.48 15.00 9.26
N ASP A 336 -3.58 15.36 9.92
CA ASP A 336 -4.20 14.57 10.99
C ASP A 336 -5.00 13.37 10.44
N ASP A 337 -5.33 13.38 9.16
CA ASP A 337 -5.98 12.27 8.44
C ASP A 337 -5.00 11.30 7.78
N ILE A 338 -3.69 11.51 7.94
CA ILE A 338 -2.64 10.61 7.48
C ILE A 338 -2.08 9.86 8.68
N HIS A 339 -2.39 8.58 8.77
CA HIS A 339 -2.04 7.71 9.88
C HIS A 339 -1.01 6.67 9.48
N PHE A 340 -0.04 6.42 10.37
CA PHE A 340 0.91 5.33 10.23
C PHE A 340 0.68 4.32 11.33
N VAL A 341 0.39 3.07 10.96
CA VAL A 341 0.01 1.98 11.87
C VAL A 341 1.06 0.87 11.93
N GLY A 342 1.03 0.11 13.01
CA GLY A 342 1.96 -0.98 13.26
C GLY A 342 3.06 -0.60 14.25
N ASP A 343 3.81 -1.61 14.65
CA ASP A 343 5.03 -1.49 15.45
C ASP A 343 6.25 -1.92 14.62
N LYS A 344 7.44 -1.83 15.22
CA LYS A 344 8.69 -2.25 14.59
C LYS A 344 8.67 -3.70 14.10
N THR A 345 8.06 -4.59 14.88
CA THR A 345 8.05 -6.02 14.57
C THR A 345 7.24 -6.28 13.30
N ILE A 346 5.98 -5.80 13.25
CA ILE A 346 5.15 -5.99 12.06
C ILE A 346 5.70 -5.24 10.85
N SER A 347 6.23 -4.03 11.04
CA SER A 347 6.82 -3.25 9.94
C SER A 347 8.04 -3.93 9.33
N ASN A 348 8.89 -4.59 10.13
CA ASN A 348 10.00 -5.41 9.63
C ASN A 348 9.50 -6.66 8.88
N ILE A 349 8.48 -7.35 9.40
CA ILE A 349 7.86 -8.48 8.72
C ILE A 349 7.33 -8.05 7.36
N LEU A 350 6.58 -6.96 7.31
CA LEU A 350 6.00 -6.43 6.07
C LEU A 350 7.09 -6.00 5.07
N LYS A 351 8.18 -5.37 5.55
CA LYS A 351 9.31 -5.02 4.71
C LYS A 351 9.96 -6.25 4.09
N ASN A 352 10.27 -7.26 4.91
CA ASN A 352 10.98 -8.45 4.47
C ASN A 352 10.16 -9.33 3.51
N ASN A 353 8.83 -9.22 3.56
CA ASN A 353 7.92 -9.93 2.66
C ASN A 353 7.36 -9.03 1.55
N ASP A 354 8.01 -7.90 1.26
CA ASP A 354 7.64 -6.95 0.21
C ASP A 354 6.17 -6.44 0.27
N GLY A 355 5.49 -6.62 1.39
CA GLY A 355 4.12 -6.19 1.61
C GLY A 355 4.00 -4.92 2.45
N ASN A 356 2.79 -4.41 2.59
CA ASN A 356 2.41 -3.37 3.55
C ASN A 356 0.92 -3.51 3.89
N VAL A 357 0.33 -2.50 4.51
CA VAL A 357 -1.05 -2.51 5.04
C VAL A 357 -2.08 -2.92 3.98
N HIS A 358 -2.01 -2.37 2.77
CA HIS A 358 -2.97 -2.70 1.71
C HIS A 358 -2.93 -4.19 1.31
N CYS A 359 -1.75 -4.79 1.19
CA CYS A 359 -1.62 -6.22 0.88
C CYS A 359 -2.25 -7.12 1.94
N LEU A 360 -2.29 -6.68 3.20
CA LEU A 360 -2.90 -7.43 4.30
C LEU A 360 -4.43 -7.36 4.31
N PHE A 361 -5.04 -6.34 3.70
CA PHE A 361 -6.47 -6.09 3.81
C PHE A 361 -7.15 -6.08 2.43
N ALA A 362 -8.17 -6.91 2.24
CA ALA A 362 -9.06 -6.79 1.11
C ALA A 362 -10.09 -5.68 1.37
N GLU A 363 -10.17 -4.72 0.47
CA GLU A 363 -11.12 -3.60 0.57
C GLU A 363 -12.54 -4.06 0.23
N ILE A 364 -13.50 -3.77 1.11
CA ILE A 364 -14.93 -4.05 0.91
C ILE A 364 -15.57 -2.74 0.46
N PRO A 365 -15.98 -2.62 -0.81
CA PRO A 365 -16.57 -1.40 -1.31
C PRO A 365 -17.95 -1.12 -0.71
N LYS A 366 -18.31 0.15 -0.56
CA LYS A 366 -19.67 0.58 -0.29
C LYS A 366 -20.47 0.44 -1.60
N TYR A 367 -21.45 -0.44 -1.61
CA TYR A 367 -22.27 -0.74 -2.77
C TYR A 367 -23.42 0.23 -2.95
#